data_17e4b0261090bbcded95ce6088075ade
#
_entry.id   17e4b0261090bbcded95ce6088075ade
#
_cell.length_a   1.000
_cell.length_b   1.000
_cell.length_c   1.000
_cell.angle_alpha   90.00
_cell.angle_beta   90.00
_cell.angle_gamma   90.00
#
_symmetry.space_group_name_H-M   'P 1'
#
loop_
_entity.id
_entity.type
_entity.pdbx_description
1 polymer ?
#
loop_
_entity_poly.entity_id
_entity_poly.type
_entity_poly.pdbx_seq_one_letter_code
_entity_poly.pdbx_strand_id
1 'polypeptide(L)'
;VSTIYTIGHGRHAFADFLELLQQHEIEFLVDVRSVARSRWPQFNGLVLAELLRDNGIGYEHLPETGGKTKPKPEDLAHGVDRIVEIASELRTVIMCSESQPLSQHKVPRANCHRVGMLAPMLRARGIGQIIHILPNGAPIEFDESTVPSIW
;
A
#
# COMPACT_ATOMS: atom_id res chain seq x y z
N VAL A 1 -17.52 3.78 -8.25
CA VAL A 1 -16.14 4.25 -8.37
C VAL A 1 -15.22 3.21 -7.77
N SER A 2 -14.21 2.78 -8.52
CA SER A 2 -13.21 1.86 -8.02
C SER A 2 -12.31 2.56 -6.98
N THR A 3 -12.05 1.87 -5.89
CA THR A 3 -11.28 2.41 -4.77
C THR A 3 -10.16 1.46 -4.40
N ILE A 4 -8.98 2.04 -4.15
CA ILE A 4 -7.86 1.32 -3.54
C ILE A 4 -7.41 2.11 -2.32
N TYR A 5 -7.15 1.40 -1.23
CA TYR A 5 -6.57 1.97 -0.02
C TYR A 5 -5.06 1.80 -0.03
N THR A 6 -4.35 2.67 0.66
CA THR A 6 -2.91 2.51 0.91
C THR A 6 -2.62 2.67 2.39
N ILE A 7 -1.62 1.97 2.88
CA ILE A 7 -1.19 2.03 4.27
C ILE A 7 0.32 1.78 4.36
N GLY A 8 0.97 2.38 5.36
CA GLY A 8 2.32 2.00 5.74
C GLY A 8 2.28 1.28 7.09
N HIS A 9 2.99 0.15 7.22
CA HIS A 9 2.90 -0.61 8.47
C HIS A 9 3.59 0.10 9.64
N GLY A 10 4.57 0.97 9.38
CA GLY A 10 5.30 1.67 10.45
C GLY A 10 5.81 0.71 11.51
N ARG A 11 5.56 1.07 12.78
CA ARG A 11 5.94 0.28 13.97
C ARG A 11 4.73 -0.24 14.73
N HIS A 12 3.57 -0.28 14.12
CA HIS A 12 2.35 -0.72 14.82
C HIS A 12 2.51 -2.12 15.41
N ALA A 13 1.96 -2.32 16.61
CA ALA A 13 1.63 -3.67 17.05
C ALA A 13 0.63 -4.27 16.05
N PHE A 14 0.66 -5.59 15.85
CA PHE A 14 -0.25 -6.19 14.88
C PHE A 14 -1.72 -5.92 15.20
N ALA A 15 -2.10 -5.96 16.48
CA ALA A 15 -3.48 -5.69 16.89
C ALA A 15 -3.94 -4.30 16.44
N ASP A 16 -3.09 -3.29 16.56
CA ASP A 16 -3.41 -1.92 16.15
C ASP A 16 -3.48 -1.82 14.62
N PHE A 17 -2.55 -2.47 13.92
CA PHE A 17 -2.55 -2.52 12.47
C PHE A 17 -3.81 -3.20 11.93
N LEU A 18 -4.18 -4.32 12.51
CA LEU A 18 -5.40 -5.06 12.17
C LEU A 18 -6.64 -4.18 12.36
N GLU A 19 -6.70 -3.44 13.46
CA GLU A 19 -7.81 -2.52 13.73
C GLU A 19 -7.94 -1.47 12.63
N LEU A 20 -6.82 -0.92 12.14
CA LEU A 20 -6.84 0.03 11.02
C LEU A 20 -7.44 -0.61 9.76
N LEU A 21 -7.05 -1.84 9.46
CA LEU A 21 -7.59 -2.56 8.30
C LEU A 21 -9.08 -2.85 8.47
N GLN A 22 -9.50 -3.28 9.64
CA GLN A 22 -10.90 -3.59 9.93
C GLN A 22 -11.78 -2.34 9.92
N GLN A 23 -11.25 -1.21 10.40
CA GLN A 23 -11.95 0.08 10.37
C GLN A 23 -12.34 0.48 8.95
N HIS A 24 -11.52 0.12 7.97
CA HIS A 24 -11.77 0.41 6.56
C HIS A 24 -12.32 -0.81 5.79
N GLU A 25 -12.69 -1.86 6.50
CA GLU A 25 -13.30 -3.07 5.92
C GLU A 25 -12.43 -3.73 4.85
N ILE A 26 -11.12 -3.74 5.05
CA ILE A 26 -10.16 -4.31 4.09
C ILE A 26 -10.31 -5.83 4.05
N GLU A 27 -10.39 -6.38 2.84
CA GLU A 27 -10.51 -7.80 2.57
C GLU A 27 -9.21 -8.43 2.07
N PHE A 28 -8.33 -7.62 1.46
CA PHE A 28 -7.10 -8.12 0.86
C PHE A 28 -5.98 -7.07 0.99
N LEU A 29 -4.80 -7.53 1.39
CA LEU A 29 -3.60 -6.70 1.49
C LEU A 29 -2.58 -7.16 0.45
N VAL A 30 -2.18 -6.22 -0.43
CA VAL A 30 -1.06 -6.41 -1.36
C VAL A 30 0.18 -5.75 -0.78
N ASP A 31 1.20 -6.56 -0.53
CA ASP A 31 2.47 -6.10 0.00
C ASP A 31 3.35 -5.64 -1.17
N VAL A 32 3.54 -4.32 -1.28
CA VAL A 32 4.29 -3.71 -2.37
C VAL A 32 5.75 -3.40 -1.99
N ARG A 33 6.25 -3.98 -0.90
CA ARG A 33 7.66 -3.84 -0.55
C ARG A 33 8.52 -4.67 -1.50
N SER A 34 9.70 -4.15 -1.85
CA SER A 34 10.68 -4.92 -2.64
C SER A 34 11.05 -6.22 -1.93
N VAL A 35 11.22 -6.14 -0.61
CA VAL A 35 11.50 -7.29 0.26
C VAL A 35 10.49 -7.29 1.39
N ALA A 36 9.81 -8.42 1.59
CA ALA A 36 8.80 -8.56 2.64
C ALA A 36 9.45 -8.90 3.99
N ARG A 37 10.35 -8.03 4.43
CA ARG A 37 11.06 -8.14 5.70
C ARG A 37 10.95 -6.86 6.51
N SER A 38 10.96 -7.02 7.82
CA SER A 38 10.97 -5.91 8.75
C SER A 38 11.73 -6.33 10.01
N ARG A 39 12.34 -5.36 10.69
CA ARG A 39 12.85 -5.58 12.05
C ARG A 39 11.72 -5.79 13.06
N TRP A 40 10.49 -5.46 12.67
CA TRP A 40 9.29 -5.72 13.46
C TRP A 40 8.73 -7.07 13.01
N PRO A 41 8.88 -8.15 13.80
CA PRO A 41 8.60 -9.53 13.35
C PRO A 41 7.20 -9.73 12.78
N GLN A 42 6.19 -9.04 13.29
CA GLN A 42 4.81 -9.12 12.82
C GLN A 42 4.64 -8.67 11.37
N PHE A 43 5.60 -7.92 10.82
CA PHE A 43 5.56 -7.43 9.44
C PHE A 43 6.51 -8.18 8.49
N ASN A 44 7.13 -9.26 8.93
CA ASN A 44 7.76 -10.20 8.01
C ASN A 44 6.68 -10.92 7.22
N GLY A 45 6.85 -11.03 5.91
CA GLY A 45 5.79 -11.45 4.99
C GLY A 45 5.08 -12.75 5.36
N LEU A 46 5.83 -13.81 5.73
CA LEU A 46 5.23 -15.10 6.11
C LEU A 46 4.40 -14.96 7.41
N VAL A 47 4.91 -14.23 8.38
CA VAL A 47 4.20 -13.98 9.64
C VAL A 47 2.97 -13.14 9.39
N LEU A 48 3.11 -12.06 8.65
CA LEU A 48 2.01 -11.15 8.33
C LEU A 48 0.90 -11.89 7.56
N ALA A 49 1.26 -12.69 6.56
CA ALA A 49 0.31 -13.45 5.77
C ALA A 49 -0.54 -14.38 6.65
N GLU A 50 0.09 -15.07 7.60
CA GLU A 50 -0.61 -15.98 8.52
C GLU A 50 -1.52 -15.23 9.48
N LEU A 51 -1.03 -14.14 10.07
CA LEU A 51 -1.83 -13.31 10.98
C LEU A 51 -3.06 -12.71 10.28
N LEU A 52 -2.89 -12.24 9.05
CA LEU A 52 -4.00 -11.69 8.27
C LEU A 52 -5.00 -12.78 7.91
N ARG A 53 -4.53 -13.95 7.46
CA ARG A 53 -5.40 -15.08 7.11
C ARG A 53 -6.24 -15.51 8.31
N ASP A 54 -5.65 -15.55 9.49
CA ASP A 54 -6.37 -15.90 10.72
C ASP A 54 -7.51 -14.93 11.03
N ASN A 55 -7.47 -13.75 10.42
CA ASN A 55 -8.48 -12.70 10.58
C ASN A 55 -9.31 -12.46 9.30
N GLY A 56 -9.26 -13.40 8.36
CA GLY A 56 -10.09 -13.34 7.16
C GLY A 56 -9.62 -12.37 6.09
N ILE A 57 -8.37 -11.91 6.16
CA ILE A 57 -7.79 -10.98 5.19
C ILE A 57 -6.76 -11.71 4.34
N GLY A 58 -6.91 -11.61 2.99
CA GLY A 58 -5.94 -12.18 2.06
C GLY A 58 -4.64 -11.39 2.02
N TYR A 59 -3.59 -12.03 1.54
CA TYR A 59 -2.25 -11.42 1.41
C TYR A 59 -1.56 -11.91 0.15
N GLU A 60 -0.94 -11.00 -0.58
CA GLU A 60 -0.07 -11.32 -1.70
C GLU A 60 1.10 -10.34 -1.72
N HIS A 61 2.33 -10.84 -1.85
CA HIS A 61 3.53 -10.03 -1.98
C HIS A 61 3.86 -9.88 -3.48
N LEU A 62 3.99 -8.64 -3.94
CA LEU A 62 4.37 -8.30 -5.31
C LEU A 62 5.68 -7.51 -5.30
N PRO A 63 6.85 -8.18 -5.21
CA PRO A 63 8.14 -7.50 -5.11
C PRO A 63 8.44 -6.59 -6.32
N GLU A 64 7.90 -6.92 -7.49
CA GLU A 64 8.03 -6.12 -8.71
C GLU A 64 7.38 -4.74 -8.61
N THR A 65 6.57 -4.50 -7.60
CA THR A 65 5.98 -3.18 -7.34
C THR A 65 6.77 -2.36 -6.32
N GLY A 66 7.88 -2.90 -5.83
CA GLY A 66 8.72 -2.25 -4.83
C GLY A 66 9.60 -1.16 -5.41
N GLY A 67 9.88 -0.14 -4.59
CA GLY A 67 10.68 1.01 -5.03
C GLY A 67 12.19 0.80 -4.97
N LYS A 68 12.67 -0.19 -4.21
CA LYS A 68 14.13 -0.38 -3.99
C LYS A 68 14.82 -1.18 -5.08
N THR A 69 14.15 -2.13 -5.69
CA THR A 69 14.75 -3.08 -6.64
C THR A 69 14.75 -2.60 -8.07
N LYS A 70 14.14 -1.45 -8.35
CA LYS A 70 14.03 -0.87 -9.71
C LYS A 70 13.63 -1.93 -10.73
N PRO A 71 12.42 -2.50 -10.63
CA PRO A 71 11.98 -3.56 -11.52
C PRO A 71 11.93 -3.09 -12.97
N LYS A 72 12.01 -4.04 -13.90
CA LYS A 72 11.79 -3.73 -15.31
C LYS A 72 10.39 -3.16 -15.52
N PRO A 73 10.21 -2.21 -16.46
CA PRO A 73 8.89 -1.61 -16.71
C PRO A 73 7.78 -2.63 -16.96
N GLU A 74 8.06 -3.71 -17.70
CA GLU A 74 7.08 -4.76 -17.98
C GLU A 74 6.69 -5.54 -16.72
N ASP A 75 7.63 -5.80 -15.83
CA ASP A 75 7.36 -6.50 -14.56
C ASP A 75 6.55 -5.63 -13.62
N LEU A 76 6.93 -4.34 -13.54
CA LEU A 76 6.17 -3.36 -12.77
C LEU A 76 4.73 -3.24 -13.27
N ALA A 77 4.56 -3.17 -14.59
CA ALA A 77 3.23 -3.09 -15.20
C ALA A 77 2.37 -4.31 -14.86
N HIS A 78 2.94 -5.52 -14.93
CA HIS A 78 2.24 -6.75 -14.53
C HIS A 78 1.82 -6.72 -13.06
N GLY A 79 2.70 -6.24 -12.17
CA GLY A 79 2.38 -6.10 -10.76
C GLY A 79 1.23 -5.13 -10.52
N VAL A 80 1.26 -3.99 -11.18
CA VAL A 80 0.17 -3.00 -11.08
C VAL A 80 -1.14 -3.56 -11.64
N ASP A 81 -1.10 -4.28 -12.76
CA ASP A 81 -2.28 -4.94 -13.31
C ASP A 81 -2.85 -5.97 -12.34
N ARG A 82 -1.99 -6.70 -11.63
CA ARG A 82 -2.43 -7.65 -10.61
C ARG A 82 -3.15 -6.94 -9.46
N ILE A 83 -2.65 -5.80 -9.02
CA ILE A 83 -3.33 -5.00 -7.99
C ILE A 83 -4.74 -4.61 -8.45
N VAL A 84 -4.86 -4.13 -9.68
CA VAL A 84 -6.16 -3.74 -10.26
C VAL A 84 -7.11 -4.93 -10.33
N GLU A 85 -6.61 -6.10 -10.74
CA GLU A 85 -7.38 -7.34 -10.80
C GLU A 85 -7.96 -7.71 -9.42
N ILE A 86 -7.12 -7.71 -8.39
CA ILE A 86 -7.56 -8.01 -7.02
C ILE A 86 -8.59 -6.98 -6.56
N ALA A 87 -8.32 -5.70 -6.79
CA ALA A 87 -9.18 -4.61 -6.34
C ALA A 87 -10.53 -4.57 -7.08
N SER A 88 -10.65 -5.23 -8.23
CA SER A 88 -11.91 -5.33 -8.95
C SER A 88 -12.93 -6.22 -8.23
N GLU A 89 -12.47 -7.11 -7.36
CA GLU A 89 -13.32 -8.07 -6.65
C GLU A 89 -13.34 -7.88 -5.14
N LEU A 90 -12.23 -7.38 -4.57
CA LEU A 90 -12.03 -7.29 -3.13
C LEU A 90 -11.65 -5.87 -2.71
N ARG A 91 -12.06 -5.52 -1.51
CA ARG A 91 -11.68 -4.24 -0.92
C ARG A 91 -10.21 -4.33 -0.50
N THR A 92 -9.36 -3.66 -1.28
CA THR A 92 -7.91 -3.89 -1.29
C THR A 92 -7.14 -2.71 -0.72
N VAL A 93 -6.12 -3.03 0.07
CA VAL A 93 -5.10 -2.07 0.51
C VAL A 93 -3.74 -2.47 -0.03
N ILE A 94 -2.96 -1.52 -0.53
CA ILE A 94 -1.54 -1.72 -0.82
C ILE A 94 -0.73 -1.22 0.37
N MET A 95 0.29 -1.98 0.78
CA MET A 95 1.08 -1.71 1.98
C MET A 95 2.56 -1.60 1.67
N CYS A 96 3.20 -0.55 2.18
CA CYS A 96 4.65 -0.44 2.29
C CYS A 96 5.05 -0.25 3.76
N SER A 97 6.31 0.10 4.01
CA SER A 97 6.80 0.30 5.38
C SER A 97 6.59 1.71 5.92
N GLU A 98 6.56 2.73 5.06
CA GLU A 98 6.44 4.12 5.47
C GLU A 98 5.01 4.46 5.89
N SER A 99 4.82 4.86 7.15
CA SER A 99 3.50 5.13 7.70
C SER A 99 2.88 6.46 7.22
N GLN A 100 3.71 7.45 6.88
CA GLN A 100 3.23 8.75 6.43
C GLN A 100 3.25 8.83 4.91
N PRO A 101 2.10 9.10 4.25
CA PRO A 101 2.06 9.21 2.78
C PRO A 101 2.77 10.46 2.26
N LEU A 102 2.80 11.51 3.06
CA LEU A 102 3.45 12.76 2.72
C LEU A 102 4.51 13.12 3.76
N SER A 103 5.62 13.69 3.30
CA SER A 103 6.66 14.19 4.19
C SER A 103 6.18 15.41 4.97
N GLN A 104 6.81 15.66 6.14
CA GLN A 104 6.51 16.79 7.02
C GLN A 104 7.26 18.07 6.61
N HIS A 105 7.56 18.24 5.33
CA HIS A 105 8.22 19.44 4.82
C HIS A 105 7.23 20.58 4.57
N LYS A 106 7.73 21.81 4.46
CA LYS A 106 6.93 23.00 4.15
C LYS A 106 6.13 22.81 2.85
N VAL A 107 6.76 22.17 1.85
CA VAL A 107 6.06 21.69 0.66
C VAL A 107 6.02 20.15 0.79
N PRO A 108 4.87 19.55 1.09
CA PRO A 108 4.76 18.10 1.24
C PRO A 108 5.19 17.38 -0.03
N ARG A 109 5.88 16.25 0.13
CA ARG A 109 6.34 15.39 -0.96
C ARG A 109 5.83 13.98 -0.75
N ALA A 110 5.72 13.21 -1.83
CA ALA A 110 5.46 11.79 -1.73
C ALA A 110 6.58 11.12 -0.93
N ASN A 111 6.21 10.44 0.16
CA ASN A 111 7.18 9.92 1.12
C ASN A 111 7.65 8.51 0.79
N CYS A 112 6.98 7.82 -0.12
CA CYS A 112 7.36 6.48 -0.55
C CYS A 112 6.80 6.17 -1.94
N HIS A 113 7.23 5.04 -2.50
CA HIS A 113 6.84 4.61 -3.83
C HIS A 113 5.33 4.35 -3.99
N ARG A 114 4.61 3.97 -2.91
CA ARG A 114 3.16 3.74 -3.02
C ARG A 114 2.40 5.02 -3.37
N VAL A 115 2.90 6.17 -2.93
CA VAL A 115 2.31 7.48 -3.23
C VAL A 115 2.89 8.07 -4.50
N GLY A 116 4.23 8.05 -4.65
CA GLY A 116 4.91 8.75 -5.74
C GLY A 116 4.98 7.96 -7.04
N MET A 117 4.82 6.63 -7.00
CA MET A 117 4.93 5.77 -8.17
C MET A 117 3.65 4.98 -8.42
N LEU A 118 3.19 4.19 -7.45
CA LEU A 118 2.07 3.28 -7.66
C LEU A 118 0.73 4.00 -7.79
N ALA A 119 0.46 5.00 -6.96
CA ALA A 119 -0.82 5.71 -7.02
C ALA A 119 -1.07 6.35 -8.39
N PRO A 120 -0.13 7.08 -8.99
CA PRO A 120 -0.32 7.59 -10.36
C PRO A 120 -0.55 6.49 -11.38
N MET A 121 0.16 5.36 -11.28
CA MET A 121 -0.02 4.21 -12.19
C MET A 121 -1.40 3.58 -12.06
N LEU A 122 -1.90 3.45 -10.83
CA LEU A 122 -3.24 2.93 -10.58
C LEU A 122 -4.31 3.85 -11.15
N ARG A 123 -4.16 5.15 -10.98
CA ARG A 123 -5.08 6.13 -11.58
C ARG A 123 -5.08 6.06 -13.11
N ALA A 124 -3.92 5.87 -13.71
CA ALA A 124 -3.79 5.69 -15.16
C ALA A 124 -4.54 4.44 -15.65
N ARG A 125 -4.76 3.46 -14.79
CA ARG A 125 -5.54 2.25 -15.10
C ARG A 125 -7.02 2.36 -14.73
N GLY A 126 -7.48 3.56 -14.41
CA GLY A 126 -8.90 3.81 -14.17
C GLY A 126 -9.35 3.71 -12.73
N ILE A 127 -8.43 3.56 -11.77
CA ILE A 127 -8.81 3.62 -10.35
C ILE A 127 -9.23 5.06 -10.03
N GLY A 128 -10.51 5.23 -9.70
CA GLY A 128 -11.10 6.55 -9.51
C GLY A 128 -10.81 7.18 -8.16
N GLN A 129 -10.54 6.36 -7.14
CA GLN A 129 -10.35 6.85 -5.78
C GLN A 129 -9.20 6.10 -5.11
N ILE A 130 -8.25 6.84 -4.55
CA ILE A 130 -7.17 6.30 -3.75
C ILE A 130 -7.20 6.96 -2.38
N ILE A 131 -7.35 6.14 -1.34
CA ILE A 131 -7.49 6.61 0.04
C ILE A 131 -6.27 6.16 0.82
N HIS A 132 -5.53 7.12 1.36
CA HIS A 132 -4.35 6.85 2.18
C HIS A 132 -4.76 6.80 3.65
N ILE A 133 -4.50 5.66 4.29
CA ILE A 133 -4.80 5.47 5.72
C ILE A 133 -3.61 5.99 6.53
N LEU A 134 -3.86 6.97 7.38
CA LEU A 134 -2.85 7.53 8.28
C LEU A 134 -2.62 6.61 9.49
N PRO A 135 -1.50 6.79 10.22
CA PRO A 135 -1.21 5.97 11.40
C PRO A 135 -2.31 6.00 12.47
N ASN A 136 -3.08 7.06 12.55
CA ASN A 136 -4.22 7.17 13.48
C ASN A 136 -5.53 6.63 12.92
N GLY A 137 -5.50 6.07 11.71
CA GLY A 137 -6.69 5.51 11.04
C GLY A 137 -7.47 6.50 10.18
N ALA A 138 -7.14 7.79 10.23
CA ALA A 138 -7.84 8.79 9.43
C ALA A 138 -7.55 8.57 7.94
N PRO A 139 -8.58 8.60 7.08
CA PRO A 139 -8.38 8.53 5.64
C PRO A 139 -8.08 9.92 5.08
N ILE A 140 -7.12 10.00 4.16
CA ILE A 140 -6.89 11.23 3.40
C ILE A 140 -6.83 10.92 1.92
N GLU A 141 -7.24 11.90 1.12
CA GLU A 141 -7.17 11.86 -0.32
C GLU A 141 -6.50 13.13 -0.85
N PHE A 142 -5.74 12.98 -1.91
CA PHE A 142 -5.14 14.10 -2.63
C PHE A 142 -4.81 13.66 -4.05
N ASP A 143 -4.55 14.61 -4.94
CA ASP A 143 -4.08 14.30 -6.29
C ASP A 143 -2.57 14.08 -6.24
N GLU A 144 -2.15 12.82 -6.34
CA GLU A 144 -0.73 12.43 -6.24
C GLU A 144 0.12 13.04 -7.35
N SER A 145 -0.47 13.38 -8.50
CA SER A 145 0.24 14.01 -9.60
C SER A 145 0.69 15.43 -9.29
N THR A 146 0.06 16.08 -8.30
CA THR A 146 0.41 17.45 -7.88
C THR A 146 1.51 17.50 -6.82
N VAL A 147 1.89 16.34 -6.27
CA VAL A 147 2.85 16.25 -5.18
C VAL A 147 4.24 15.95 -5.74
N PRO A 148 5.29 16.72 -5.37
CA PRO A 148 6.65 16.40 -5.78
C PRO A 148 7.07 14.99 -5.38
N SER A 149 7.74 14.28 -6.27
CA SER A 149 8.19 12.92 -6.03
C SER A 149 9.51 12.65 -6.73
N ILE A 150 10.31 11.77 -6.13
CA ILE A 150 11.54 11.24 -6.74
C ILE A 150 11.30 9.87 -7.39
N TRP A 151 10.09 9.37 -7.31
CA TRP A 151 9.72 8.02 -7.79
C TRP A 151 9.22 8.00 -9.22
#